data_d01b820f4ffc13981b1295956b5c8f74
#
_entry.id   d01b820f4ffc13981b1295956b5c8f74
#
_cell.length_a   1.000
_cell.length_b   1.000
_cell.length_c   1.000
_cell.angle_alpha   90.00
_cell.angle_beta   90.00
_cell.angle_gamma   90.00
#
_symmetry.space_group_name_H-M   'P 1'
#
loop_
_entity.id
_entity.type
_entity.pdbx_description
1 polymer ?
#
loop_
_entity_poly.entity_id
_entity_poly.type
_entity_poly.pdbx_seq_one_letter_code
_entity_poly.pdbx_strand_id
1 'polypeptide(L)'
;MKRDPETAEYRRIVKNADHLIFIYPLWWGGMPAIMKGFIDRVFVAGEAYTYQGKLPKGLLKAPTASVYYTADAPSWYLRFWRRDADWVTVKDVMLKFCGVRRVRRLLFAGVKDSSDGKRTQWLDRVYRSIAPADRGISE
;
A
#
# COMPACT_ATOMS: atom_id res chain seq x y z
N MET A 1 -2.23 -8.41 -23.51
CA MET A 1 -3.37 -8.71 -22.60
C MET A 1 -4.46 -7.69 -22.92
N LYS A 2 -5.67 -8.14 -23.32
CA LYS A 2 -6.80 -7.22 -23.55
C LYS A 2 -7.11 -6.52 -22.23
N ARG A 3 -7.24 -5.19 -22.25
CA ARG A 3 -7.62 -4.42 -21.05
C ARG A 3 -9.05 -4.79 -20.67
N ASP A 4 -9.24 -5.19 -19.43
CA ASP A 4 -10.54 -5.55 -18.90
C ASP A 4 -11.40 -4.29 -18.73
N PRO A 5 -12.58 -4.21 -19.43
CA PRO A 5 -13.46 -3.07 -19.33
C PRO A 5 -13.96 -2.80 -17.91
N GLU A 6 -14.23 -3.85 -17.12
CA GLU A 6 -14.74 -3.74 -15.75
C GLU A 6 -13.80 -2.98 -14.81
N THR A 7 -12.49 -2.99 -15.11
CA THR A 7 -11.49 -2.29 -14.30
C THR A 7 -11.09 -0.92 -14.84
N ALA A 8 -11.74 -0.45 -15.93
CA ALA A 8 -11.39 0.83 -16.55
C ALA A 8 -11.59 2.03 -15.61
N GLU A 9 -12.67 2.03 -14.84
CA GLU A 9 -12.94 3.07 -13.85
C GLU A 9 -11.93 3.06 -12.72
N TYR A 10 -11.61 1.89 -12.18
CA TYR A 10 -10.60 1.77 -11.11
C TYR A 10 -9.22 2.23 -11.58
N ARG A 11 -8.82 1.93 -12.83
CA ARG A 11 -7.58 2.45 -13.41
C ARG A 11 -7.56 3.97 -13.44
N ARG A 12 -8.66 4.59 -13.85
CA ARG A 12 -8.81 6.05 -13.88
C ARG A 12 -8.72 6.66 -12.47
N ILE A 13 -9.40 6.06 -11.49
CA ILE A 13 -9.37 6.51 -10.09
C ILE A 13 -7.96 6.41 -9.53
N VAL A 14 -7.33 5.25 -9.64
CA VAL A 14 -5.96 5.02 -9.11
C VAL A 14 -4.95 5.94 -9.77
N LYS A 15 -5.03 6.13 -11.08
CA LYS A 15 -4.12 6.99 -11.84
C LYS A 15 -4.16 8.45 -11.40
N ASN A 16 -5.34 8.95 -11.02
CA ASN A 16 -5.58 10.35 -10.68
C ASN A 16 -5.66 10.62 -9.16
N ALA A 17 -5.48 9.62 -8.33
CA ALA A 17 -5.50 9.78 -6.88
C ALA A 17 -4.36 10.68 -6.40
N ASP A 18 -4.61 11.48 -5.36
CA ASP A 18 -3.59 12.29 -4.67
C ASP A 18 -2.83 11.47 -3.62
N HIS A 19 -3.48 10.45 -3.07
CA HIS A 19 -2.94 9.54 -2.08
C HIS A 19 -3.56 8.15 -2.23
N LEU A 20 -2.74 7.11 -2.12
CA LEU A 20 -3.20 5.73 -2.16
C LEU A 20 -3.14 5.10 -0.77
N ILE A 21 -4.20 4.42 -0.37
CA ILE A 21 -4.26 3.69 0.89
C ILE A 21 -4.54 2.21 0.59
N PHE A 22 -3.67 1.35 1.11
CA PHE A 22 -3.82 -0.10 1.05
C PHE A 22 -4.01 -0.64 2.46
N ILE A 23 -5.09 -1.41 2.68
CA ILE A 23 -5.42 -2.01 3.98
C ILE A 23 -5.69 -3.50 3.75
N TYR A 24 -4.87 -4.38 4.35
CA TYR A 24 -5.02 -5.82 4.15
C TYR A 24 -4.37 -6.66 5.27
N PRO A 25 -4.83 -7.88 5.50
CA PRO A 25 -4.10 -8.84 6.33
C PRO A 25 -2.94 -9.45 5.55
N LEU A 26 -1.81 -9.62 6.21
CA LEU A 26 -0.65 -10.31 5.62
C LEU A 26 -0.87 -11.83 5.69
N TRP A 27 -1.12 -12.45 4.57
CA TRP A 27 -1.31 -13.89 4.46
C TRP A 27 -0.17 -14.52 3.67
N TRP A 28 0.44 -15.56 4.25
CA TRP A 28 1.56 -16.28 3.61
C TRP A 28 2.72 -15.37 3.17
N GLY A 29 2.92 -14.25 3.88
CA GLY A 29 3.96 -13.29 3.56
C GLY A 29 3.66 -12.37 2.39
N GLY A 30 2.39 -12.21 2.04
CA GLY A 30 1.92 -11.33 0.97
C GLY A 30 0.50 -10.81 1.21
N MET A 31 0.01 -10.03 0.28
CA MET A 31 -1.37 -9.56 0.29
C MET A 31 -2.34 -10.70 -0.11
N PRO A 32 -3.62 -10.64 0.30
CA PRO A 32 -4.64 -11.59 -0.12
C PRO A 32 -4.79 -11.66 -1.64
N ALA A 33 -5.15 -12.84 -2.16
CA ALA A 33 -5.28 -13.09 -3.59
C ALA A 33 -6.24 -12.11 -4.29
N ILE A 34 -7.33 -11.71 -3.64
CA ILE A 34 -8.27 -10.73 -4.18
C ILE A 34 -7.63 -9.36 -4.40
N MET A 35 -6.78 -8.90 -3.47
CA MET A 35 -6.06 -7.65 -3.60
C MET A 35 -4.97 -7.76 -4.67
N LYS A 36 -4.24 -8.88 -4.71
CA LYS A 36 -3.25 -9.12 -5.76
C LYS A 36 -3.91 -9.12 -7.14
N GLY A 37 -5.05 -9.79 -7.30
CA GLY A 37 -5.83 -9.80 -8.54
C GLY A 37 -6.31 -8.41 -8.96
N PHE A 38 -6.74 -7.59 -8.01
CA PHE A 38 -7.07 -6.18 -8.28
C PHE A 38 -5.85 -5.41 -8.80
N ILE A 39 -4.70 -5.53 -8.13
CA ILE A 39 -3.47 -4.85 -8.54
C ILE A 39 -3.04 -5.29 -9.94
N ASP A 40 -3.04 -6.59 -10.23
CA ASP A 40 -2.63 -7.13 -11.52
C ASP A 40 -3.53 -6.66 -12.69
N ARG A 41 -4.79 -6.34 -12.41
CA ARG A 41 -5.76 -5.84 -13.42
C ARG A 41 -5.79 -4.32 -13.54
N VAL A 42 -5.34 -3.60 -12.51
CA VAL A 42 -5.42 -2.13 -12.44
C VAL A 42 -4.06 -1.47 -12.67
N PHE A 43 -2.98 -2.02 -12.12
CA PHE A 43 -1.62 -1.46 -12.24
C PHE A 43 -0.93 -1.97 -13.51
N VAL A 44 -1.50 -1.65 -14.66
CA VAL A 44 -1.05 -2.15 -15.96
C VAL A 44 -0.22 -1.13 -16.74
N ALA A 45 0.55 -1.61 -17.70
CA ALA A 45 1.33 -0.77 -18.58
C ALA A 45 0.46 0.22 -19.37
N GLY A 46 0.90 1.47 -19.51
CA GLY A 46 0.20 2.57 -20.13
C GLY A 46 -0.80 3.30 -19.19
N GLU A 47 -1.06 2.76 -17.98
CA GLU A 47 -1.90 3.40 -16.98
C GLU A 47 -1.13 3.70 -15.69
N ALA A 48 -0.52 2.72 -15.06
CA ALA A 48 0.25 2.90 -13.84
C ALA A 48 1.75 3.14 -14.10
N TYR A 49 2.26 2.61 -15.19
CA TYR A 49 3.65 2.75 -15.61
C TYR A 49 3.80 2.61 -17.13
N THR A 50 4.94 3.02 -17.65
CA THR A 50 5.36 2.79 -19.04
C THR A 50 6.85 2.53 -19.11
N TYR A 51 7.38 2.20 -20.28
CA TYR A 51 8.82 2.08 -20.50
C TYR A 51 9.32 3.18 -21.43
N GLN A 52 10.40 3.82 -21.04
CA GLN A 52 11.19 4.72 -21.89
C GLN A 52 12.51 4.02 -22.20
N GLY A 53 12.59 3.37 -23.37
CA GLY A 53 13.65 2.41 -23.66
C GLY A 53 13.57 1.21 -22.72
N LYS A 54 14.66 0.94 -21.97
CA LYS A 54 14.73 -0.16 -21.00
C LYS A 54 14.33 0.26 -19.56
N LEU A 55 14.12 1.54 -19.31
CA LEU A 55 13.84 2.05 -17.97
C LEU A 55 12.33 2.23 -17.77
N PRO A 56 11.80 1.79 -16.60
CA PRO A 56 10.41 2.03 -16.23
C PRO A 56 10.20 3.50 -15.87
N LYS A 57 9.05 4.03 -16.24
CA LYS A 57 8.56 5.33 -15.83
C LYS A 57 7.18 5.19 -15.20
N GLY A 58 7.04 5.57 -13.95
CA GLY A 58 5.75 5.59 -13.26
C GLY A 58 4.82 6.67 -13.82
N LEU A 59 3.54 6.36 -13.89
CA LEU A 59 2.50 7.22 -14.44
C LEU A 59 1.45 7.63 -13.40
N LEU A 60 1.50 7.08 -12.17
CA LEU A 60 0.57 7.46 -11.11
C LEU A 60 0.86 8.88 -10.66
N LYS A 61 -0.20 9.67 -10.47
CA LYS A 61 -0.11 11.05 -9.97
C LYS A 61 0.10 11.11 -8.46
N ALA A 62 -0.31 10.07 -7.72
CA ALA A 62 -0.17 10.00 -6.27
C ALA A 62 1.30 10.16 -5.83
N PRO A 63 1.67 11.26 -5.17
CA PRO A 63 3.04 11.43 -4.66
C PRO A 63 3.32 10.57 -3.42
N THR A 64 2.27 10.09 -2.75
CA THR A 64 2.34 9.38 -1.48
C THR A 64 1.38 8.19 -1.41
N ALA A 65 1.78 7.17 -0.65
CA ALA A 65 0.90 6.05 -0.30
C ALA A 65 1.08 5.63 1.17
N SER A 66 0.02 5.09 1.75
CA SER A 66 0.02 4.47 3.07
C SER A 66 -0.40 3.01 2.96
N VAL A 67 0.34 2.14 3.63
CA VAL A 67 0.07 0.71 3.67
C VAL A 67 -0.12 0.28 5.11
N TYR A 68 -1.32 -0.16 5.44
CA TYR A 68 -1.71 -0.65 6.75
C TYR A 68 -1.97 -2.14 6.66
N TYR A 69 -1.24 -2.95 7.40
CA TYR A 69 -1.50 -4.37 7.38
C TYR A 69 -1.30 -5.04 8.72
N THR A 70 -2.08 -6.09 8.92
CA THR A 70 -2.04 -6.91 10.11
C THR A 70 -1.28 -8.20 9.84
N ALA A 71 -0.65 -8.76 10.86
CA ALA A 71 -0.01 -10.06 10.81
C ALA A 71 -0.13 -10.77 12.16
N ASP A 72 -0.24 -12.10 12.15
CA ASP A 72 -0.15 -12.88 13.39
C ASP A 72 1.30 -13.09 13.79
N ALA A 73 2.21 -13.18 12.83
CA ALA A 73 3.63 -13.29 13.10
C ALA A 73 4.18 -12.06 13.83
N PRO A 74 5.14 -12.24 14.76
CA PRO A 74 5.80 -11.13 15.42
C PRO A 74 6.56 -10.24 14.45
N SER A 75 6.63 -8.94 14.75
CA SER A 75 7.30 -7.95 13.89
C SER A 75 8.77 -8.25 13.65
N TRP A 76 9.48 -8.77 14.67
CA TRP A 76 10.89 -9.16 14.53
C TRP A 76 11.10 -10.30 13.53
N TYR A 77 10.19 -11.30 13.51
CA TYR A 77 10.22 -12.40 12.55
C TYR A 77 10.06 -11.89 11.11
N LEU A 78 9.08 -11.04 10.87
CA LEU A 78 8.86 -10.45 9.55
C LEU A 78 10.07 -9.63 9.11
N ARG A 79 10.64 -8.82 10.01
CA ARG A 79 11.73 -7.91 9.70
C ARG A 79 13.08 -8.61 9.49
N PHE A 80 13.46 -9.51 10.39
CA PHE A 80 14.80 -10.10 10.37
C PHE A 80 14.83 -11.44 9.61
N TRP A 81 13.87 -12.32 9.88
CA TRP A 81 13.86 -13.64 9.25
C TRP A 81 13.29 -13.59 7.83
N ARG A 82 12.17 -12.91 7.63
CA ARG A 82 11.55 -12.72 6.32
C ARG A 82 12.13 -11.53 5.54
N ARG A 83 13.06 -10.77 6.13
CA ARG A 83 13.73 -9.60 5.51
C ARG A 83 12.77 -8.57 4.95
N ASP A 84 11.60 -8.41 5.59
CA ASP A 84 10.54 -7.49 5.11
C ASP A 84 10.17 -7.71 3.62
N ALA A 85 10.22 -8.94 3.12
CA ALA A 85 10.05 -9.24 1.69
C ALA A 85 8.71 -8.74 1.12
N ASP A 86 7.62 -8.85 1.91
CA ASP A 86 6.30 -8.29 1.60
C ASP A 86 6.36 -6.76 1.44
N TRP A 87 7.04 -6.09 2.38
CA TRP A 87 7.18 -4.64 2.36
C TRP A 87 8.01 -4.15 1.16
N VAL A 88 9.12 -4.80 0.87
CA VAL A 88 9.94 -4.51 -0.30
C VAL A 88 9.13 -4.68 -1.58
N THR A 89 8.35 -5.75 -1.68
CA THR A 89 7.49 -6.01 -2.85
C THR A 89 6.48 -4.88 -3.07
N VAL A 90 5.75 -4.51 -2.02
CA VAL A 90 4.70 -3.48 -2.14
C VAL A 90 5.30 -2.09 -2.34
N LYS A 91 6.32 -1.75 -1.56
CA LYS A 91 6.90 -0.40 -1.58
C LYS A 91 7.75 -0.17 -2.83
N ASP A 92 8.75 -1.01 -3.06
CA ASP A 92 9.78 -0.73 -4.06
C ASP A 92 9.41 -1.33 -5.43
N VAL A 93 8.94 -2.58 -5.48
CA VAL A 93 8.63 -3.27 -6.73
C VAL A 93 7.29 -2.82 -7.33
N MET A 94 6.32 -2.45 -6.51
CA MET A 94 4.99 -2.03 -6.98
C MET A 94 4.83 -0.51 -6.98
N LEU A 95 4.78 0.12 -5.80
CA LEU A 95 4.38 1.52 -5.68
C LEU A 95 5.42 2.49 -6.24
N LYS A 96 6.69 2.35 -5.88
CA LYS A 96 7.74 3.22 -6.42
C LYS A 96 7.95 3.00 -7.92
N PHE A 97 7.86 1.76 -8.39
CA PHE A 97 7.90 1.46 -9.81
C PHE A 97 6.80 2.20 -10.61
N CYS A 98 5.62 2.36 -10.00
CA CYS A 98 4.51 3.10 -10.60
C CYS A 98 4.58 4.63 -10.38
N GLY A 99 5.61 5.16 -9.71
CA GLY A 99 5.85 6.60 -9.57
C GLY A 99 5.52 7.18 -8.19
N VAL A 100 5.06 6.38 -7.23
CA VAL A 100 4.79 6.85 -5.87
C VAL A 100 6.12 7.11 -5.13
N ARG A 101 6.37 8.35 -4.74
CA ARG A 101 7.66 8.75 -4.17
C ARG A 101 7.83 8.42 -2.69
N ARG A 102 6.79 8.65 -1.89
CA ARG A 102 6.82 8.41 -0.44
C ARG A 102 5.78 7.37 -0.05
N VAL A 103 6.24 6.27 0.52
CA VAL A 103 5.39 5.18 0.98
C VAL A 103 5.62 4.99 2.48
N ARG A 104 4.55 5.09 3.27
CA ARG A 104 4.53 4.83 4.71
C ARG A 104 3.89 3.49 5.00
N ARG A 105 4.33 2.83 6.08
CA ARG A 105 3.66 1.61 6.55
C ARG A 105 3.32 1.70 8.04
N LEU A 106 2.20 1.09 8.41
CA LEU A 106 1.89 0.67 9.76
C LEU A 106 1.65 -0.84 9.74
N LEU A 107 2.50 -1.58 10.44
CA LEU A 107 2.36 -3.01 10.65
C LEU A 107 1.78 -3.23 12.06
N PHE A 108 0.71 -3.99 12.13
CA PHE A 108 0.04 -4.43 13.35
C PHE A 108 0.29 -5.93 13.54
N ALA A 109 1.37 -6.25 14.25
CA ALA A 109 1.85 -7.62 14.44
C ALA A 109 1.29 -8.27 15.71
N GLY A 110 1.11 -9.60 15.69
CA GLY A 110 0.57 -10.37 16.81
C GLY A 110 -0.93 -10.10 17.03
N VAL A 111 -1.72 -10.06 15.97
CA VAL A 111 -3.15 -9.73 16.05
C VAL A 111 -3.92 -10.75 16.86
N LYS A 112 -3.63 -12.03 16.68
CA LYS A 112 -4.33 -13.13 17.35
C LYS A 112 -4.31 -12.97 18.89
N ASP A 113 -3.16 -12.57 19.44
CA ASP A 113 -2.94 -12.45 20.88
C ASP A 113 -3.08 -10.99 21.38
N SER A 114 -3.61 -10.09 20.54
CA SER A 114 -3.76 -8.68 20.91
C SER A 114 -5.03 -8.45 21.74
N SER A 115 -4.91 -7.64 22.81
CA SER A 115 -6.06 -7.16 23.59
C SER A 115 -6.87 -6.11 22.84
N ASP A 116 -8.13 -5.90 23.25
CA ASP A 116 -8.98 -4.85 22.67
C ASP A 116 -8.40 -3.46 22.88
N GLY A 117 -7.79 -3.19 24.03
CA GLY A 117 -7.07 -1.94 24.27
C GLY A 117 -5.93 -1.70 23.30
N LYS A 118 -5.16 -2.75 22.95
CA LYS A 118 -4.10 -2.67 21.95
C LYS A 118 -4.66 -2.41 20.55
N ARG A 119 -5.77 -3.03 20.20
CA ARG A 119 -6.46 -2.81 18.90
C ARG A 119 -6.98 -1.38 18.79
N THR A 120 -7.57 -0.83 19.87
CA THR A 120 -7.99 0.57 19.93
C THR A 120 -6.82 1.51 19.70
N GLN A 121 -5.67 1.29 20.36
CA GLN A 121 -4.47 2.09 20.12
C GLN A 121 -3.98 2.01 18.65
N TRP A 122 -4.11 0.86 17.99
CA TRP A 122 -3.78 0.73 16.58
C TRP A 122 -4.71 1.55 15.68
N LEU A 123 -6.02 1.55 15.97
CA LEU A 123 -7.00 2.37 15.25
C LEU A 123 -6.70 3.86 15.43
N ASP A 124 -6.34 4.30 16.65
CA ASP A 124 -5.93 5.68 16.90
C ASP A 124 -4.67 6.06 16.10
N ARG A 125 -3.71 5.15 15.97
CA ARG A 125 -2.52 5.37 15.13
C ARG A 125 -2.88 5.52 13.66
N VAL A 126 -3.80 4.71 13.15
CA VAL A 126 -4.30 4.85 11.77
C VAL A 126 -4.97 6.20 11.61
N TYR A 127 -5.90 6.55 12.50
CA TYR A 127 -6.60 7.83 12.48
C TYR A 127 -5.64 9.02 12.42
N ARG A 128 -4.67 9.08 13.34
CA ARG A 128 -3.66 10.16 13.36
C ARG A 128 -2.76 10.18 12.11
N SER A 129 -2.56 9.04 11.45
CA SER A 129 -1.74 8.98 10.25
C SER A 129 -2.45 9.49 8.99
N ILE A 130 -3.79 9.52 9.01
CA ILE A 130 -4.65 9.97 7.92
C ILE A 130 -5.17 11.39 8.18
N ALA A 131 -5.38 11.75 9.46
CA ALA A 131 -5.84 13.07 9.83
C ALA A 131 -4.92 14.15 9.20
N PRO A 132 -5.49 15.20 8.60
CA PRO A 132 -4.69 16.33 8.14
C PRO A 132 -3.86 16.81 9.34
N ALA A 133 -2.55 17.02 9.11
CA ALA A 133 -1.72 17.70 10.10
C ALA A 133 -2.45 19.01 10.44
N ASP A 134 -2.82 19.18 11.71
CA ASP A 134 -3.39 20.41 12.20
C ASP A 134 -2.43 21.52 11.77
N ARG A 135 -2.75 22.21 10.68
CA ARG A 135 -2.06 23.43 10.32
C ARG A 135 -2.54 24.42 11.37
N GLY A 136 -1.73 24.57 12.41
CA GLY A 136 -1.97 25.58 13.41
C GLY A 136 -2.40 26.86 12.71
N ILE A 137 -3.67 27.17 12.80
CA ILE A 137 -4.21 28.49 12.53
C ILE A 137 -3.70 29.32 13.70
N SER A 138 -2.50 29.89 13.52
CA SER A 138 -2.10 31.03 14.33
C SER A 138 -2.91 32.21 13.81
N GLU A 139 -3.91 32.63 14.58
CA GLU A 139 -4.49 33.95 14.48
C GLU A 139 -3.41 35.03 14.69
#